data_38d8edea76becc716f5977a069435e43
#
_entry.id   38d8edea76becc716f5977a069435e43
#
_cell.length_a   1.000
_cell.length_b   1.000
_cell.length_c   1.000
_cell.angle_alpha   90.00
_cell.angle_beta   90.00
_cell.angle_gamma   90.00
#
_symmetry.space_group_name_H-M   'P 1'
#
loop_
_entity.id
_entity.type
_entity.pdbx_description
1 polymer ?
#
loop_
_entity_poly.entity_id
_entity_poly.type
_entity_poly.pdbx_seq_one_letter_code
_entity_poly.pdbx_strand_id
1 'polypeptide(L)'
;MWGKDFNGFSGVLWLRKEVLIRPEQAGHEAILFLGHMLQDDTAYFNGQQVGATRGYAKERVYVVPGKYVRAGRNVVAVRLVGLRDNETDASLVGILAGELHAEVGGAVIAMKGDWKNQTGADLRDLPAGDPTVLGGHPSLAAAPTVLFNAMVNPLTSYRIRGVIWYQGETNVGRAAQYRALFPALIRDWRRRWGDDFPFLFVQLAGFGPELAESADCPWAELRESQASALSLQNTAMASAVDIGDATDIHPKNKQDVAHRLALAAERLSYGENLVSSGPTVRSLQIEGSRIRVRFSNPGSELFIKDLYGYVRGFEIAGADGKLVRARGRQVGQDVVIFNDRIREPVYVRYDWSNTPDGNVFNSAGLPAVPFRSDVPSR
;
A
#
# COMPACT_ATOMS: atom_id res chain seq x y z
N MET A 1 11.96 0.29 -28.29
CA MET A 1 10.92 -0.52 -27.63
C MET A 1 11.42 -1.96 -27.62
N TRP A 2 11.74 -2.52 -26.51
CA TRP A 2 12.19 -3.91 -26.37
C TRP A 2 11.01 -4.83 -26.68
N GLY A 3 11.24 -5.88 -27.46
CA GLY A 3 10.17 -6.69 -28.03
C GLY A 3 9.35 -7.44 -26.97
N LYS A 4 8.23 -7.98 -27.40
CA LYS A 4 7.26 -8.76 -26.60
C LYS A 4 7.86 -9.99 -25.87
N ASP A 5 9.11 -10.35 -26.16
CA ASP A 5 9.79 -11.55 -25.68
C ASP A 5 10.21 -11.51 -24.21
N PHE A 6 10.15 -10.33 -23.56
CA PHE A 6 10.54 -10.17 -22.15
C PHE A 6 9.38 -9.80 -21.23
N ASN A 7 8.13 -9.88 -21.70
CA ASN A 7 6.97 -9.76 -20.83
C ASN A 7 6.96 -10.90 -19.81
N GLY A 8 6.93 -10.54 -18.53
CA GLY A 8 6.95 -11.51 -17.46
C GLY A 8 8.32 -12.13 -17.16
N PHE A 9 9.41 -11.61 -17.75
CA PHE A 9 10.75 -12.13 -17.47
C PHE A 9 11.18 -11.79 -16.04
N SER A 10 11.67 -12.79 -15.32
CA SER A 10 12.30 -12.63 -14.01
C SER A 10 13.67 -13.27 -14.08
N GLY A 11 14.73 -12.51 -13.83
CA GLY A 11 16.06 -13.07 -13.94
C GLY A 11 17.16 -12.06 -14.25
N VAL A 12 18.21 -12.56 -14.86
CA VAL A 12 19.37 -11.77 -15.29
C VAL A 12 19.35 -11.61 -16.78
N LEU A 13 19.33 -10.37 -17.26
CA LEU A 13 19.44 -10.03 -18.68
C LEU A 13 20.74 -9.26 -18.94
N TRP A 14 21.50 -9.70 -19.92
CA TRP A 14 22.66 -8.98 -20.42
C TRP A 14 22.30 -8.23 -21.70
N LEU A 15 22.66 -6.96 -21.74
CA LEU A 15 22.58 -6.10 -22.90
C LEU A 15 23.98 -5.72 -23.35
N ARG A 16 24.22 -5.68 -24.67
CA ARG A 16 25.53 -5.37 -25.22
C ARG A 16 25.42 -4.48 -26.45
N LYS A 17 26.26 -3.42 -26.50
CA LYS A 17 26.37 -2.51 -27.61
C LYS A 17 27.84 -2.30 -27.95
N GLU A 18 28.14 -2.26 -29.24
CA GLU A 18 29.47 -1.88 -29.75
C GLU A 18 29.48 -0.37 -30.01
N VAL A 19 30.58 0.23 -29.62
CA VAL A 19 30.83 1.68 -29.80
C VAL A 19 32.17 1.83 -30.52
N LEU A 20 32.16 2.57 -31.60
CA LEU A 20 33.39 2.88 -32.38
C LEU A 20 33.98 4.20 -31.88
N ILE A 21 35.20 4.15 -31.41
CA ILE A 21 35.96 5.29 -30.89
C ILE A 21 37.08 5.60 -31.85
N ARG A 22 37.20 6.88 -32.25
CA ARG A 22 38.25 7.31 -33.14
C ARG A 22 39.61 7.38 -32.45
N PRO A 23 40.74 7.26 -33.18
CA PRO A 23 42.07 7.27 -32.58
C PRO A 23 42.33 8.49 -31.66
N GLU A 24 41.87 9.67 -32.07
CA GLU A 24 42.03 10.92 -31.32
C GLU A 24 41.23 10.97 -30.02
N GLN A 25 40.25 10.09 -29.86
CA GLN A 25 39.40 9.99 -28.66
C GLN A 25 39.93 8.92 -27.69
N ALA A 26 40.81 8.05 -28.13
CA ALA A 26 41.36 6.99 -27.31
C ALA A 26 42.17 7.54 -26.13
N GLY A 27 42.05 6.92 -24.98
CA GLY A 27 42.72 7.36 -23.76
C GLY A 27 42.04 8.52 -23.03
N HIS A 28 41.05 9.18 -23.64
CA HIS A 28 40.23 10.16 -22.95
C HIS A 28 39.14 9.49 -22.11
N GLU A 29 38.76 10.16 -21.02
CA GLU A 29 37.61 9.75 -20.23
C GLU A 29 36.34 9.72 -21.05
N ALA A 30 35.49 8.74 -20.84
CA ALA A 30 34.15 8.67 -21.44
C ALA A 30 33.07 8.74 -20.38
N ILE A 31 31.94 9.35 -20.74
CA ILE A 31 30.73 9.35 -19.92
C ILE A 31 29.64 8.58 -20.66
N LEU A 32 29.10 7.54 -20.03
CA LEU A 32 28.01 6.76 -20.59
C LEU A 32 26.68 7.27 -20.06
N PHE A 33 25.77 7.64 -20.93
CA PHE A 33 24.36 7.93 -20.63
C PHE A 33 23.53 6.75 -21.10
N LEU A 34 23.01 5.98 -20.13
CA LEU A 34 22.27 4.74 -20.37
C LEU A 34 20.77 4.87 -20.08
N GLY A 35 20.30 6.09 -19.88
CA GLY A 35 18.89 6.38 -19.64
C GLY A 35 18.36 5.84 -18.31
N HIS A 36 17.06 5.68 -18.25
CA HIS A 36 16.36 5.15 -17.07
C HIS A 36 16.12 3.64 -17.24
N MET A 37 16.44 2.88 -16.22
CA MET A 37 16.21 1.43 -16.18
C MET A 37 15.23 1.09 -15.05
N LEU A 38 14.44 0.05 -15.26
CA LEU A 38 13.40 -0.37 -14.29
C LEU A 38 13.96 -1.03 -13.05
N GLN A 39 15.18 -1.56 -13.13
CA GLN A 39 15.71 -2.46 -12.13
C GLN A 39 17.20 -2.17 -11.84
N ASP A 40 17.76 -2.99 -10.96
CA ASP A 40 19.18 -2.91 -10.64
C ASP A 40 20.04 -3.21 -11.88
N ASP A 41 21.04 -2.40 -12.12
CA ASP A 41 21.98 -2.60 -13.20
C ASP A 41 23.45 -2.60 -12.74
N THR A 42 24.27 -3.22 -13.54
CA THR A 42 25.72 -3.10 -13.48
C THR A 42 26.25 -2.87 -14.89
N ALA A 43 26.95 -1.76 -15.10
CA ALA A 43 27.50 -1.38 -16.38
C ALA A 43 28.99 -1.72 -16.48
N TYR A 44 29.37 -2.20 -17.66
CA TYR A 44 30.74 -2.59 -17.98
C TYR A 44 31.19 -1.89 -19.28
N PHE A 45 32.44 -1.50 -19.32
CA PHE A 45 33.09 -1.02 -20.54
C PHE A 45 34.32 -1.85 -20.80
N ASN A 46 34.39 -2.50 -21.97
CA ASN A 46 35.43 -3.48 -22.33
C ASN A 46 35.71 -4.55 -21.26
N GLY A 47 34.63 -5.02 -20.58
CA GLY A 47 34.71 -6.02 -19.52
C GLY A 47 35.08 -5.47 -18.15
N GLN A 48 35.37 -4.19 -18.01
CA GLN A 48 35.64 -3.55 -16.72
C GLN A 48 34.35 -2.91 -16.17
N GLN A 49 34.01 -3.19 -14.94
CA GLN A 49 32.87 -2.56 -14.30
C GLN A 49 33.13 -1.06 -14.12
N VAL A 50 32.20 -0.25 -14.61
CA VAL A 50 32.28 1.21 -14.57
C VAL A 50 31.20 1.85 -13.71
N GLY A 51 30.17 1.10 -13.34
CA GLY A 51 29.13 1.59 -12.45
C GLY A 51 28.08 0.53 -12.14
N ALA A 52 27.28 0.84 -11.13
CA ALA A 52 26.08 0.07 -10.77
C ALA A 52 25.07 1.00 -10.09
N THR A 53 23.79 0.84 -10.42
CA THR A 53 22.72 1.61 -9.79
C THR A 53 21.63 0.66 -9.35
N ARG A 54 21.09 0.87 -8.16
CA ARG A 54 19.97 0.12 -7.62
C ARG A 54 18.70 0.95 -7.67
N GLY A 55 17.62 0.27 -8.00
CA GLY A 55 16.26 0.80 -7.92
C GLY A 55 15.80 1.52 -9.19
N TYR A 56 14.52 1.79 -9.14
CA TYR A 56 13.67 2.27 -10.22
C TYR A 56 13.90 3.76 -10.53
N ALA A 57 13.69 4.11 -11.81
CA ALA A 57 13.57 5.49 -12.32
C ALA A 57 14.75 6.45 -12.06
N LYS A 58 15.93 5.97 -11.76
CA LYS A 58 17.13 6.80 -11.71
C LYS A 58 17.81 6.83 -13.08
N GLU A 59 18.29 7.98 -13.49
CA GLU A 59 19.15 8.09 -14.69
C GLU A 59 20.49 7.41 -14.44
N ARG A 60 20.97 6.66 -15.44
CA ARG A 60 22.24 5.94 -15.40
C ARG A 60 23.30 6.72 -16.15
N VAL A 61 24.18 7.35 -15.39
CA VAL A 61 25.33 8.08 -15.91
C VAL A 61 26.59 7.51 -15.26
N TYR A 62 27.51 6.97 -16.09
CA TYR A 62 28.72 6.31 -15.60
C TYR A 62 29.97 6.86 -16.25
N VAL A 63 30.98 7.14 -15.45
CA VAL A 63 32.29 7.60 -15.89
C VAL A 63 33.17 6.40 -16.19
N VAL A 64 33.75 6.38 -17.39
CA VAL A 64 34.73 5.37 -17.87
C VAL A 64 36.12 5.97 -17.86
N PRO A 65 37.02 5.49 -17.01
CA PRO A 65 38.40 5.97 -17.02
C PRO A 65 39.07 5.80 -18.40
N GLY A 66 39.82 6.81 -18.87
CA GLY A 66 40.43 6.83 -20.19
C GLY A 66 41.30 5.62 -20.52
N LYS A 67 41.94 5.02 -19.50
CA LYS A 67 42.75 3.79 -19.67
C LYS A 67 41.96 2.60 -20.24
N TYR A 68 40.61 2.61 -20.16
CA TYR A 68 39.74 1.58 -20.71
C TYR A 68 39.22 1.92 -22.11
N VAL A 69 39.38 3.18 -22.54
CA VAL A 69 38.88 3.70 -23.80
C VAL A 69 39.94 3.50 -24.89
N ARG A 70 39.65 2.65 -25.88
CA ARG A 70 40.57 2.24 -26.92
C ARG A 70 40.14 2.80 -28.27
N ALA A 71 41.10 3.03 -29.18
CA ALA A 71 40.77 3.30 -30.57
C ALA A 71 40.10 2.09 -31.23
N GLY A 72 39.12 2.33 -32.10
CA GLY A 72 38.36 1.30 -32.78
C GLY A 72 37.19 0.76 -31.94
N ARG A 73 36.98 -0.53 -31.95
CA ARG A 73 35.83 -1.19 -31.35
C ARG A 73 35.96 -1.27 -29.85
N ASN A 74 34.98 -0.69 -29.14
CA ASN A 74 34.76 -0.83 -27.72
C ASN A 74 33.39 -1.47 -27.47
N VAL A 75 33.18 -2.02 -26.28
CA VAL A 75 31.96 -2.74 -25.90
C VAL A 75 31.41 -2.18 -24.61
N VAL A 76 30.19 -1.69 -24.67
CA VAL A 76 29.35 -1.42 -23.47
C VAL A 76 28.51 -2.66 -23.21
N ALA A 77 28.56 -3.18 -22.00
CA ALA A 77 27.66 -4.25 -21.55
C ALA A 77 26.92 -3.82 -20.28
N VAL A 78 25.65 -4.16 -20.19
CA VAL A 78 24.82 -3.87 -19.02
C VAL A 78 24.20 -5.16 -18.56
N ARG A 79 24.40 -5.51 -17.31
CA ARG A 79 23.73 -6.59 -16.62
C ARG A 79 22.53 -6.01 -15.88
N LEU A 80 21.35 -6.42 -16.25
CA LEU A 80 20.11 -6.09 -15.57
C LEU A 80 19.68 -7.26 -14.69
N VAL A 81 19.22 -6.97 -13.47
CA VAL A 81 18.62 -7.97 -12.59
C VAL A 81 17.18 -7.59 -12.37
N GLY A 82 16.26 -8.32 -13.01
CA GLY A 82 14.82 -8.15 -12.91
C GLY A 82 14.22 -9.26 -12.08
N LEU A 83 13.63 -8.91 -10.93
CA LEU A 83 12.86 -9.85 -10.14
C LEU A 83 11.38 -9.54 -10.32
N ARG A 84 10.59 -10.58 -10.52
CA ARG A 84 9.13 -10.44 -10.58
C ARG A 84 8.63 -9.95 -9.25
N ASP A 85 8.06 -8.76 -9.24
CA ASP A 85 7.26 -8.28 -8.14
C ASP A 85 5.84 -8.86 -8.29
N ASN A 86 5.34 -9.51 -7.25
CA ASN A 86 3.99 -10.09 -7.27
C ASN A 86 2.88 -9.01 -7.26
N GLU A 87 3.24 -7.75 -7.14
CA GLU A 87 2.29 -6.64 -7.00
C GLU A 87 2.09 -5.84 -8.31
N THR A 88 3.02 -5.93 -9.24
CA THR A 88 2.86 -5.29 -10.55
C THR A 88 2.96 -6.33 -11.64
N ASP A 89 1.91 -6.49 -12.43
CA ASP A 89 1.83 -7.43 -13.57
C ASP A 89 2.79 -7.04 -14.73
N ALA A 90 3.67 -6.09 -14.49
CA ALA A 90 4.63 -5.55 -15.42
C ALA A 90 6.07 -5.82 -14.96
N SER A 91 6.53 -7.06 -15.11
CA SER A 91 7.97 -7.33 -15.13
C SER A 91 8.58 -6.78 -16.43
N LEU A 92 8.73 -5.49 -16.52
CA LEU A 92 9.46 -4.84 -17.60
C LEU A 92 10.93 -4.83 -17.23
N VAL A 93 11.73 -5.75 -17.78
CA VAL A 93 13.20 -5.67 -17.73
C VAL A 93 13.66 -4.91 -18.95
N GLY A 94 14.36 -3.79 -18.77
CA GLY A 94 14.91 -3.04 -19.89
C GLY A 94 15.19 -1.57 -19.62
N ILE A 95 15.57 -0.88 -20.67
CA ILE A 95 15.77 0.56 -20.67
C ILE A 95 14.43 1.22 -21.01
N LEU A 96 13.92 2.03 -20.08
CA LEU A 96 12.60 2.65 -20.19
C LEU A 96 12.56 3.88 -21.09
N ALA A 97 13.47 4.80 -20.84
CA ALA A 97 13.47 6.11 -21.45
C ALA A 97 14.86 6.76 -21.35
N GLY A 98 15.07 7.80 -22.12
CA GLY A 98 16.28 8.61 -22.10
C GLY A 98 17.11 8.47 -23.38
N GLU A 99 18.09 9.35 -23.50
CA GLU A 99 19.02 9.30 -24.61
C GLU A 99 20.20 8.37 -24.29
N LEU A 100 20.43 7.40 -25.19
CA LEU A 100 21.52 6.46 -25.07
C LEU A 100 22.70 6.98 -25.90
N HIS A 101 23.76 7.44 -25.24
CA HIS A 101 24.96 7.91 -25.90
C HIS A 101 26.20 7.80 -25.01
N ALA A 102 27.35 7.92 -25.58
CA ALA A 102 28.61 8.10 -24.87
C ALA A 102 29.22 9.44 -25.27
N GLU A 103 29.77 10.18 -24.31
CA GLU A 103 30.57 11.36 -24.54
C GLU A 103 32.05 11.01 -24.37
N VAL A 104 32.87 11.24 -25.36
CA VAL A 104 34.31 10.91 -25.35
C VAL A 104 35.12 11.99 -26.04
N GLY A 105 36.05 12.63 -25.33
CA GLY A 105 36.91 13.67 -25.90
C GLY A 105 36.13 14.81 -26.58
N GLY A 106 35.00 15.22 -26.01
CA GLY A 106 34.12 16.28 -26.53
C GLY A 106 33.19 15.86 -27.66
N ALA A 107 33.21 14.61 -28.09
CA ALA A 107 32.30 14.10 -29.11
C ALA A 107 31.19 13.20 -28.50
N VAL A 108 29.98 13.34 -29.04
CA VAL A 108 28.81 12.51 -28.67
C VAL A 108 28.71 11.34 -29.65
N ILE A 109 28.71 10.13 -29.13
CA ILE A 109 28.56 8.88 -29.88
C ILE A 109 27.23 8.27 -29.54
N ALA A 110 26.27 8.27 -30.47
CA ALA A 110 24.95 7.70 -30.27
C ALA A 110 25.00 6.17 -30.05
N MET A 111 24.31 5.69 -29.03
CA MET A 111 24.16 4.27 -28.75
C MET A 111 22.71 3.79 -28.97
N LYS A 112 21.87 4.59 -29.65
CA LYS A 112 20.51 4.21 -30.08
C LYS A 112 20.55 3.02 -31.07
N GLY A 113 19.39 2.42 -31.30
CA GLY A 113 19.20 1.27 -32.19
C GLY A 113 19.46 -0.07 -31.51
N ASP A 114 19.85 -1.08 -32.28
CA ASP A 114 19.88 -2.47 -31.83
C ASP A 114 20.99 -2.72 -30.81
N TRP A 115 20.56 -3.28 -29.69
CA TRP A 115 21.42 -3.86 -28.69
C TRP A 115 21.29 -5.40 -28.75
N LYS A 116 22.40 -6.10 -28.70
CA LYS A 116 22.37 -7.54 -28.52
C LYS A 116 21.94 -7.84 -27.10
N ASN A 117 21.13 -8.86 -26.92
CA ASN A 117 20.69 -9.32 -25.61
C ASN A 117 21.01 -10.80 -25.42
N GLN A 118 21.16 -11.21 -24.16
CA GLN A 118 21.35 -12.59 -23.77
C GLN A 118 20.76 -12.78 -22.37
N THR A 119 19.90 -13.77 -22.21
CA THR A 119 19.43 -14.22 -20.91
C THR A 119 20.59 -14.86 -20.15
N GLY A 120 20.89 -14.36 -18.97
CA GLY A 120 21.90 -14.95 -18.07
C GLY A 120 21.30 -16.05 -17.21
N ALA A 121 20.30 -15.71 -16.42
CA ALA A 121 19.52 -16.67 -15.64
C ALA A 121 18.03 -16.36 -15.79
N ASP A 122 17.23 -17.36 -16.04
CA ASP A 122 15.77 -17.28 -16.02
C ASP A 122 15.29 -17.83 -14.69
N LEU A 123 14.57 -16.99 -13.94
CA LEU A 123 14.13 -17.32 -12.59
C LEU A 123 12.62 -17.59 -12.52
N ARG A 124 11.93 -17.62 -13.67
CA ARG A 124 10.47 -17.86 -13.73
C ARG A 124 10.07 -19.23 -13.21
N ASP A 125 10.93 -20.23 -13.38
CA ASP A 125 10.69 -21.60 -13.01
C ASP A 125 11.13 -21.95 -11.58
N LEU A 126 11.70 -20.98 -10.85
CA LEU A 126 12.11 -21.22 -9.47
C LEU A 126 10.90 -21.13 -8.54
N PRO A 127 10.81 -22.00 -7.52
CA PRO A 127 9.80 -21.89 -6.50
C PRO A 127 9.84 -20.50 -5.87
N ALA A 128 8.69 -19.83 -5.81
CA ALA A 128 8.58 -18.56 -5.13
C ALA A 128 9.01 -18.75 -3.66
N GLY A 129 10.15 -18.20 -3.27
CA GLY A 129 10.56 -18.17 -1.87
C GLY A 129 11.94 -18.71 -1.52
N ASP A 130 12.79 -19.11 -2.47
CA ASP A 130 14.19 -19.45 -2.12
C ASP A 130 15.11 -18.23 -2.28
N PRO A 131 15.45 -17.54 -1.17
CA PRO A 131 16.31 -16.35 -1.21
C PRO A 131 17.79 -16.67 -1.48
N THR A 132 18.19 -17.95 -1.47
CA THR A 132 19.60 -18.34 -1.62
C THR A 132 20.05 -18.38 -3.08
N VAL A 133 19.11 -18.50 -4.03
CA VAL A 133 19.41 -18.66 -5.46
C VAL A 133 19.76 -17.33 -6.14
N LEU A 134 19.41 -16.19 -5.54
CA LEU A 134 19.34 -14.92 -6.26
C LEU A 134 20.52 -13.99 -6.04
N GLY A 135 21.56 -14.28 -5.35
CA GLY A 135 22.71 -13.34 -5.22
C GLY A 135 22.36 -11.83 -5.36
N GLY A 136 21.10 -11.53 -5.61
CA GLY A 136 20.44 -10.25 -5.58
C GLY A 136 19.39 -10.34 -4.50
N HIS A 137 19.56 -9.62 -3.41
CA HIS A 137 18.59 -9.56 -2.33
C HIS A 137 17.20 -9.33 -2.89
N PRO A 138 16.15 -10.07 -2.44
CA PRO A 138 14.78 -9.56 -2.52
C PRO A 138 14.84 -8.11 -2.06
N SER A 139 14.01 -7.24 -2.60
CA SER A 139 14.03 -5.83 -2.18
C SER A 139 14.29 -5.86 -0.68
N LEU A 140 15.36 -5.22 -0.20
CA LEU A 140 15.76 -5.29 1.22
C LEU A 140 14.57 -5.00 2.13
N ALA A 141 13.61 -4.23 1.59
CA ALA A 141 12.36 -3.93 2.24
C ALA A 141 11.43 -5.15 2.42
N ALA A 142 11.50 -6.16 1.57
CA ALA A 142 10.67 -7.37 1.65
C ALA A 142 11.32 -8.51 2.47
N ALA A 143 12.62 -8.40 2.77
CA ALA A 143 13.29 -9.42 3.59
C ALA A 143 12.84 -9.32 5.06
N PRO A 144 12.45 -10.42 5.69
CA PRO A 144 12.06 -10.44 7.09
C PRO A 144 13.10 -9.75 7.98
N THR A 145 12.64 -8.95 8.94
CA THR A 145 13.44 -8.23 9.94
C THR A 145 14.34 -7.09 9.46
N VAL A 146 14.63 -6.95 8.17
CA VAL A 146 15.58 -5.95 7.67
C VAL A 146 15.13 -4.53 7.96
N LEU A 147 13.90 -4.18 7.63
CA LEU A 147 13.34 -2.86 7.95
C LEU A 147 13.32 -2.60 9.46
N PHE A 148 12.93 -3.60 10.24
CA PHE A 148 12.96 -3.48 11.69
C PHE A 148 14.38 -3.23 12.19
N ASN A 149 15.35 -4.05 11.80
CA ASN A 149 16.73 -3.97 12.27
C ASN A 149 17.42 -2.65 11.87
N ALA A 150 17.15 -2.17 10.65
CA ALA A 150 17.79 -0.98 10.12
C ALA A 150 17.12 0.33 10.50
N MET A 151 15.79 0.34 10.65
CA MET A 151 15.02 1.59 10.80
C MET A 151 14.31 1.72 12.14
N VAL A 152 13.82 0.63 12.72
CA VAL A 152 13.04 0.66 13.97
C VAL A 152 13.92 0.36 15.18
N ASN A 153 14.70 -0.72 15.12
CA ASN A 153 15.52 -1.15 16.24
C ASN A 153 16.50 -0.09 16.78
N PRO A 154 17.15 0.75 15.94
CA PRO A 154 18.00 1.84 16.43
C PRO A 154 17.25 2.90 17.26
N LEU A 155 15.92 3.00 17.09
CA LEU A 155 15.08 3.97 17.80
C LEU A 155 14.56 3.45 19.14
N THR A 156 14.70 2.15 19.44
CA THR A 156 14.08 1.53 20.62
C THR A 156 14.64 2.05 21.94
N SER A 157 15.84 2.63 21.95
CA SER A 157 16.42 3.32 23.11
C SER A 157 15.91 4.75 23.30
N TYR A 158 15.20 5.29 22.30
CA TYR A 158 14.67 6.65 22.34
C TYR A 158 13.28 6.64 22.97
N ARG A 159 13.03 7.45 24.00
CA ARG A 159 11.70 7.53 24.61
C ARG A 159 10.71 8.17 23.66
N ILE A 160 9.59 7.52 23.42
CA ILE A 160 8.48 8.02 22.61
C ILE A 160 7.22 8.15 23.48
N ARG A 161 6.33 9.06 23.12
CA ARG A 161 5.04 9.26 23.79
C ARG A 161 3.94 8.36 23.25
N GLY A 162 4.13 7.81 22.06
CA GLY A 162 3.20 6.96 21.37
C GLY A 162 3.58 6.78 19.91
N VAL A 163 2.79 6.01 19.19
CA VAL A 163 2.96 5.76 17.76
C VAL A 163 1.70 6.20 17.03
N ILE A 164 1.86 6.87 15.89
CA ILE A 164 0.82 7.05 14.88
C ILE A 164 1.14 6.16 13.69
N TRP A 165 0.16 5.38 13.23
CA TRP A 165 0.31 4.36 12.20
C TRP A 165 -0.71 4.53 11.08
N TYR A 166 -0.24 4.73 9.85
CA TYR A 166 -1.10 4.81 8.68
C TYR A 166 -0.56 3.88 7.60
N GLN A 167 -1.11 2.69 7.51
CA GLN A 167 -0.70 1.63 6.58
C GLN A 167 -1.80 0.56 6.52
N GLY A 168 -1.85 -0.21 5.44
CA GLY A 168 -2.71 -1.38 5.30
C GLY A 168 -3.04 -1.71 3.85
N GLU A 169 -2.86 -0.79 2.92
CA GLU A 169 -3.32 -0.85 1.54
C GLU A 169 -2.77 -2.10 0.80
N THR A 170 -1.49 -2.39 0.93
CA THR A 170 -0.87 -3.59 0.34
C THR A 170 -1.30 -4.91 1.02
N ASN A 171 -2.03 -4.83 2.12
CA ASN A 171 -2.58 -6.00 2.81
C ASN A 171 -4.03 -6.30 2.40
N VAL A 172 -4.64 -5.50 1.52
CA VAL A 172 -5.95 -5.79 0.93
C VAL A 172 -5.91 -7.15 0.23
N GLY A 173 -6.93 -7.98 0.44
CA GLY A 173 -6.95 -9.39 0.04
C GLY A 173 -6.25 -10.35 1.01
N ARG A 174 -5.59 -9.84 2.07
CA ARG A 174 -4.95 -10.64 3.13
C ARG A 174 -5.43 -10.24 4.53
N ALA A 175 -6.71 -9.87 4.66
CA ALA A 175 -7.32 -9.35 5.87
C ALA A 175 -7.16 -10.28 7.08
N ALA A 176 -7.34 -11.59 6.89
CA ALA A 176 -7.17 -12.59 7.96
C ALA A 176 -5.73 -12.62 8.50
N GLN A 177 -4.73 -12.51 7.62
CA GLN A 177 -3.33 -12.41 8.03
C GLN A 177 -3.07 -11.10 8.79
N TYR A 178 -3.58 -9.98 8.29
CA TYR A 178 -3.40 -8.66 8.92
C TYR A 178 -4.04 -8.63 10.31
N ARG A 179 -5.20 -9.26 10.51
CA ARG A 179 -5.86 -9.40 11.81
C ARG A 179 -4.96 -10.01 12.88
N ALA A 180 -4.06 -10.92 12.51
CA ALA A 180 -3.08 -11.51 13.42
C ALA A 180 -1.81 -10.67 13.54
N LEU A 181 -1.29 -10.19 12.42
CA LEU A 181 0.01 -9.51 12.36
C LEU A 181 -0.01 -8.11 12.96
N PHE A 182 -1.08 -7.34 12.76
CA PHE A 182 -1.13 -5.97 13.25
C PHE A 182 -1.13 -5.86 14.78
N PRO A 183 -1.97 -6.61 15.53
CA PRO A 183 -1.82 -6.68 16.98
C PRO A 183 -0.49 -7.26 17.45
N ALA A 184 0.12 -8.17 16.68
CA ALA A 184 1.43 -8.73 17.02
C ALA A 184 2.53 -7.66 16.88
N LEU A 185 2.50 -6.83 15.84
CA LEU A 185 3.41 -5.70 15.66
C LEU A 185 3.32 -4.72 16.84
N ILE A 186 2.10 -4.35 17.26
CA ILE A 186 1.89 -3.43 18.38
C ILE A 186 2.51 -3.99 19.67
N ARG A 187 2.25 -5.28 19.96
CA ARG A 187 2.83 -5.94 21.14
C ARG A 187 4.34 -6.06 21.06
N ASP A 188 4.89 -6.34 19.87
CA ASP A 188 6.33 -6.47 19.68
C ASP A 188 7.04 -5.13 19.90
N TRP A 189 6.52 -4.05 19.33
CA TRP A 189 7.09 -2.72 19.52
C TRP A 189 7.06 -2.32 21.00
N ARG A 190 5.91 -2.46 21.69
CA ARG A 190 5.80 -2.18 23.13
C ARG A 190 6.79 -2.97 23.95
N ARG A 191 6.93 -4.27 23.67
CA ARG A 191 7.92 -5.11 24.34
C ARG A 191 9.36 -4.61 24.12
N ARG A 192 9.69 -4.14 22.92
CA ARG A 192 11.02 -3.65 22.58
C ARG A 192 11.37 -2.33 23.23
N TRP A 193 10.41 -1.46 23.38
CA TRP A 193 10.57 -0.21 24.11
C TRP A 193 10.47 -0.38 25.63
N GLY A 194 9.92 -1.50 26.10
CA GLY A 194 9.63 -1.72 27.51
C GLY A 194 8.55 -0.79 28.06
N ASP A 195 7.62 -0.34 27.19
CA ASP A 195 6.60 0.65 27.52
C ASP A 195 5.29 0.34 26.77
N ASP A 196 4.18 0.46 27.48
CA ASP A 196 2.80 0.23 26.96
C ASP A 196 2.21 1.51 26.36
N PHE A 197 3.01 2.24 25.61
CA PHE A 197 2.66 3.51 25.00
C PHE A 197 1.40 3.42 24.12
N PRO A 198 0.65 4.52 23.97
CA PRO A 198 -0.47 4.62 23.04
C PRO A 198 -0.07 4.30 21.60
N PHE A 199 -0.87 3.45 20.94
CA PHE A 199 -0.72 3.12 19.52
C PHE A 199 -1.99 3.56 18.78
N LEU A 200 -1.85 4.64 18.01
CA LEU A 200 -2.94 5.31 17.31
C LEU A 200 -2.84 4.97 15.83
N PHE A 201 -3.91 4.48 15.23
CA PHE A 201 -3.84 4.04 13.84
C PHE A 201 -5.01 4.54 13.01
N VAL A 202 -4.80 4.63 11.71
CA VAL A 202 -5.80 5.05 10.73
C VAL A 202 -6.50 3.81 10.17
N GLN A 203 -7.83 3.80 10.23
CA GLN A 203 -8.64 2.88 9.44
C GLN A 203 -8.70 3.41 8.00
N LEU A 204 -8.39 2.55 7.02
CA LEU A 204 -8.22 2.95 5.63
C LEU A 204 -9.41 3.69 5.05
N ALA A 205 -9.09 4.71 4.27
CA ALA A 205 -10.01 5.47 3.45
C ALA A 205 -10.65 4.62 2.33
N GLY A 206 -11.69 5.13 1.69
CA GLY A 206 -12.28 4.50 0.51
C GLY A 206 -11.35 4.58 -0.70
N PHE A 207 -11.27 3.47 -1.46
CA PHE A 207 -10.52 3.41 -2.71
C PHE A 207 -11.03 2.27 -3.60
N GLY A 208 -10.99 2.47 -4.92
CA GLY A 208 -11.38 1.49 -5.93
C GLY A 208 -12.83 1.66 -6.40
N PRO A 209 -13.24 0.88 -7.39
CA PRO A 209 -14.58 0.97 -7.96
C PRO A 209 -15.66 0.56 -6.95
N GLU A 210 -16.83 1.12 -7.11
CA GLU A 210 -18.02 0.66 -6.40
C GLU A 210 -18.31 -0.81 -6.78
N LEU A 211 -18.57 -1.62 -5.78
CA LEU A 211 -18.89 -3.03 -5.98
C LEU A 211 -20.40 -3.24 -6.14
N ALA A 212 -20.77 -4.33 -6.81
CA ALA A 212 -22.15 -4.79 -6.84
C ALA A 212 -22.62 -5.17 -5.43
N GLU A 213 -23.93 -5.08 -5.19
CA GLU A 213 -24.55 -5.56 -3.96
C GLU A 213 -24.15 -7.03 -3.67
N SER A 214 -23.92 -7.36 -2.42
CA SER A 214 -23.50 -8.69 -1.96
C SER A 214 -22.10 -9.17 -2.40
N ALA A 215 -21.30 -8.34 -3.05
CA ALA A 215 -19.97 -8.71 -3.44
C ALA A 215 -19.02 -8.83 -2.23
N ASP A 216 -18.02 -9.71 -2.36
CA ASP A 216 -16.89 -9.72 -1.42
C ASP A 216 -16.13 -8.40 -1.54
N CYS A 217 -15.81 -7.82 -0.38
CA CYS A 217 -15.12 -6.54 -0.33
C CYS A 217 -13.82 -6.66 0.48
N PRO A 218 -12.69 -7.00 -0.16
CA PRO A 218 -11.40 -7.15 0.54
C PRO A 218 -10.97 -5.87 1.27
N TRP A 219 -11.37 -4.70 0.77
CA TRP A 219 -11.09 -3.42 1.40
C TRP A 219 -11.83 -3.24 2.73
N ALA A 220 -13.12 -3.62 2.77
CA ALA A 220 -13.92 -3.60 4.00
C ALA A 220 -13.45 -4.66 5.01
N GLU A 221 -13.06 -5.85 4.54
CA GLU A 221 -12.49 -6.90 5.39
C GLU A 221 -11.18 -6.45 6.05
N LEU A 222 -10.35 -5.70 5.32
CA LEU A 222 -9.12 -5.15 5.90
C LEU A 222 -9.43 -4.08 6.95
N ARG A 223 -10.40 -3.18 6.70
CA ARG A 223 -10.85 -2.20 7.71
C ARG A 223 -11.37 -2.88 8.99
N GLU A 224 -12.12 -3.96 8.85
CA GLU A 224 -12.56 -4.78 9.98
C GLU A 224 -11.37 -5.39 10.73
N SER A 225 -10.37 -5.87 10.00
CA SER A 225 -9.15 -6.42 10.58
C SER A 225 -8.32 -5.36 11.30
N GLN A 226 -8.25 -4.13 10.77
CA GLN A 226 -7.65 -3.00 11.47
C GLN A 226 -8.38 -2.70 12.79
N ALA A 227 -9.71 -2.62 12.75
CA ALA A 227 -10.53 -2.35 13.94
C ALA A 227 -10.36 -3.41 15.04
N SER A 228 -10.00 -4.65 14.70
CA SER A 228 -9.76 -5.71 15.69
C SER A 228 -8.62 -5.39 16.66
N ALA A 229 -7.67 -4.52 16.27
CA ALA A 229 -6.59 -4.08 17.14
C ALA A 229 -7.06 -3.22 18.33
N LEU A 230 -8.29 -2.67 18.28
CA LEU A 230 -8.91 -1.97 19.42
C LEU A 230 -9.17 -2.88 20.63
N SER A 231 -9.04 -4.20 20.48
CA SER A 231 -9.05 -5.13 21.61
C SER A 231 -7.80 -5.00 22.51
N LEU A 232 -6.74 -4.36 22.03
CA LEU A 232 -5.56 -4.06 22.83
C LEU A 232 -5.77 -2.78 23.64
N GLN A 233 -5.30 -2.78 24.88
CA GLN A 233 -5.29 -1.57 25.69
C GLN A 233 -4.40 -0.49 25.05
N ASN A 234 -4.65 0.77 25.38
CA ASN A 234 -3.91 1.93 24.88
C ASN A 234 -3.83 1.98 23.34
N THR A 235 -4.91 1.58 22.67
CA THR A 235 -5.06 1.77 21.22
C THR A 235 -6.25 2.65 20.89
N ALA A 236 -6.14 3.45 19.82
CA ALA A 236 -7.27 4.18 19.27
C ALA A 236 -7.18 4.23 17.74
N MET A 237 -8.33 4.35 17.10
CA MET A 237 -8.48 4.32 15.66
C MET A 237 -9.09 5.62 15.14
N ALA A 238 -8.40 6.27 14.24
CA ALA A 238 -8.91 7.38 13.45
C ALA A 238 -9.49 6.81 12.15
N SER A 239 -10.81 6.76 12.03
CA SER A 239 -11.43 6.29 10.79
C SER A 239 -11.29 7.34 9.67
N ALA A 240 -10.86 6.91 8.49
CA ALA A 240 -10.76 7.76 7.30
C ALA A 240 -11.75 7.33 6.21
N VAL A 241 -12.78 6.57 6.53
CA VAL A 241 -13.72 5.97 5.59
C VAL A 241 -14.46 6.99 4.71
N ASP A 242 -14.72 8.17 5.24
CA ASP A 242 -15.42 9.30 4.59
C ASP A 242 -14.48 10.25 3.83
N ILE A 243 -13.18 9.99 3.81
CA ILE A 243 -12.15 10.91 3.26
C ILE A 243 -11.59 10.40 1.92
N GLY A 244 -11.90 9.17 1.54
CA GLY A 244 -11.32 8.48 0.39
C GLY A 244 -11.61 9.12 -0.96
N ASP A 245 -10.84 8.67 -1.95
CA ASP A 245 -11.06 8.96 -3.36
C ASP A 245 -11.03 7.63 -4.13
N ALA A 246 -12.09 7.35 -4.89
CA ALA A 246 -12.22 6.09 -5.62
C ALA A 246 -11.10 5.86 -6.65
N THR A 247 -10.47 6.93 -7.11
CA THR A 247 -9.46 6.92 -8.18
C THR A 247 -8.03 7.16 -7.70
N ASP A 248 -7.87 7.58 -6.44
CA ASP A 248 -6.56 7.84 -5.85
C ASP A 248 -6.45 7.17 -4.48
N ILE A 249 -5.56 6.17 -4.38
CA ILE A 249 -5.28 5.45 -3.12
C ILE A 249 -4.69 6.38 -2.04
N HIS A 250 -4.19 7.55 -2.43
CA HIS A 250 -3.60 8.54 -1.54
C HIS A 250 -4.56 9.73 -1.32
N PRO A 251 -5.51 9.65 -0.37
CA PRO A 251 -6.45 10.74 -0.13
C PRO A 251 -5.73 12.06 0.14
N LYS A 252 -6.16 13.13 -0.51
CA LYS A 252 -5.53 14.46 -0.39
C LYS A 252 -5.82 15.11 0.95
N ASN A 253 -6.96 14.81 1.56
CA ASN A 253 -7.37 15.38 2.84
C ASN A 253 -6.60 14.73 4.02
N LYS A 254 -5.36 15.13 4.21
CA LYS A 254 -4.54 14.70 5.34
C LYS A 254 -4.84 15.48 6.63
N GLN A 255 -5.51 16.63 6.51
CA GLN A 255 -5.85 17.48 7.67
C GLN A 255 -6.84 16.77 8.59
N ASP A 256 -7.94 16.22 8.06
CA ASP A 256 -8.92 15.50 8.87
C ASP A 256 -8.34 14.20 9.46
N VAL A 257 -7.50 13.49 8.71
CA VAL A 257 -6.78 12.32 9.25
C VAL A 257 -5.91 12.70 10.44
N ALA A 258 -5.10 13.77 10.28
CA ALA A 258 -4.22 14.28 11.34
C ALA A 258 -5.03 14.79 12.54
N HIS A 259 -6.11 15.50 12.30
CA HIS A 259 -7.01 15.99 13.35
C HIS A 259 -7.59 14.83 14.18
N ARG A 260 -8.10 13.77 13.53
CA ARG A 260 -8.66 12.60 14.21
C ARG A 260 -7.60 11.83 15.01
N LEU A 261 -6.37 11.75 14.49
CA LEU A 261 -5.24 11.18 15.24
C LEU A 261 -4.84 12.06 16.42
N ALA A 262 -4.89 13.39 16.28
CA ALA A 262 -4.63 14.33 17.37
C ALA A 262 -5.65 14.18 18.50
N LEU A 263 -6.95 14.11 18.19
CA LEU A 263 -7.99 13.84 19.20
C LEU A 263 -7.73 12.53 19.96
N ALA A 264 -7.31 11.48 19.24
CA ALA A 264 -6.96 10.20 19.86
C ALA A 264 -5.72 10.33 20.76
N ALA A 265 -4.71 11.11 20.35
CA ALA A 265 -3.52 11.37 21.15
C ALA A 265 -3.84 12.21 22.39
N GLU A 266 -4.60 13.29 22.26
CA GLU A 266 -5.04 14.13 23.37
C GLU A 266 -5.74 13.30 24.45
N ARG A 267 -6.63 12.40 24.02
CA ARG A 267 -7.34 11.53 24.96
C ARG A 267 -6.41 10.49 25.61
N LEU A 268 -5.66 9.72 24.83
CA LEU A 268 -4.90 8.56 25.37
C LEU A 268 -3.51 8.93 25.91
N SER A 269 -2.81 9.87 25.27
CA SER A 269 -1.45 10.23 25.64
C SER A 269 -1.38 11.40 26.63
N TYR A 270 -2.40 12.27 26.61
CA TYR A 270 -2.42 13.49 27.43
C TYR A 270 -3.57 13.49 28.44
N GLY A 271 -4.50 12.54 28.38
CA GLY A 271 -5.56 12.38 29.39
C GLY A 271 -6.73 13.35 29.28
N GLU A 272 -6.86 14.02 28.13
CA GLU A 272 -7.93 14.99 27.90
C GLU A 272 -9.31 14.29 27.82
N ASN A 273 -10.32 14.92 28.43
CA ASN A 273 -11.68 14.41 28.36
C ASN A 273 -12.42 14.95 27.15
N LEU A 274 -12.25 14.32 26.01
CA LEU A 274 -12.84 14.71 24.73
C LEU A 274 -13.35 13.51 23.92
N VAL A 275 -14.18 13.78 22.92
CA VAL A 275 -14.66 12.77 21.96
C VAL A 275 -13.60 12.53 20.89
N SER A 276 -13.04 11.34 20.84
CA SER A 276 -11.94 10.98 19.92
C SER A 276 -12.27 9.86 18.93
N SER A 277 -13.48 9.33 18.97
CA SER A 277 -13.93 8.29 18.04
C SER A 277 -15.36 8.52 17.58
N GLY A 278 -15.66 8.04 16.38
CA GLY A 278 -17.02 8.01 15.89
C GLY A 278 -17.89 6.91 16.52
N PRO A 279 -19.17 6.86 16.16
CA PRO A 279 -20.09 5.84 16.66
C PRO A 279 -19.64 4.43 16.29
N THR A 280 -19.78 3.49 17.21
CA THR A 280 -19.55 2.06 16.97
C THR A 280 -20.85 1.28 17.23
N VAL A 281 -21.11 0.24 16.45
CA VAL A 281 -22.29 -0.61 16.68
C VAL A 281 -22.21 -1.26 18.07
N ARG A 282 -23.30 -1.11 18.85
CA ARG A 282 -23.44 -1.69 20.19
C ARG A 282 -24.31 -2.94 20.15
N SER A 283 -25.43 -2.87 19.46
CA SER A 283 -26.36 -4.01 19.34
C SER A 283 -27.29 -3.82 18.14
N LEU A 284 -27.78 -4.96 17.66
CA LEU A 284 -28.76 -5.06 16.59
C LEU A 284 -30.02 -5.71 17.17
N GLN A 285 -31.18 -5.17 16.84
CA GLN A 285 -32.46 -5.72 17.25
C GLN A 285 -33.40 -5.80 16.06
N ILE A 286 -33.91 -7.03 15.79
CA ILE A 286 -34.90 -7.25 14.76
C ILE A 286 -36.27 -6.83 15.29
N GLU A 287 -36.95 -5.93 14.58
CA GLU A 287 -38.29 -5.41 14.93
C GLU A 287 -39.24 -5.65 13.74
N GLY A 288 -39.75 -6.89 13.63
CA GLY A 288 -40.55 -7.32 12.47
C GLY A 288 -39.73 -7.22 11.18
N SER A 289 -40.17 -6.42 10.24
CA SER A 289 -39.46 -6.20 8.96
C SER A 289 -38.36 -5.14 9.01
N ARG A 290 -37.89 -4.78 10.17
CA ARG A 290 -36.88 -3.73 10.38
C ARG A 290 -35.78 -4.22 11.29
N ILE A 291 -34.61 -3.56 11.20
CA ILE A 291 -33.53 -3.74 12.17
C ILE A 291 -33.29 -2.40 12.85
N ARG A 292 -33.29 -2.39 14.17
CA ARG A 292 -32.80 -1.28 14.99
C ARG A 292 -31.32 -1.45 15.26
N VAL A 293 -30.54 -0.50 14.84
CA VAL A 293 -29.09 -0.42 15.05
C VAL A 293 -28.84 0.57 16.18
N ARG A 294 -28.32 0.07 17.31
CA ARG A 294 -27.91 0.91 18.43
C ARG A 294 -26.42 1.16 18.36
N PHE A 295 -26.05 2.41 18.51
CA PHE A 295 -24.65 2.81 18.52
C PHE A 295 -24.17 3.12 19.94
N SER A 296 -22.91 2.82 20.21
CA SER A 296 -22.16 3.37 21.33
C SER A 296 -21.51 4.68 20.84
N ASN A 297 -21.82 5.75 21.52
CA ASN A 297 -21.37 7.09 21.12
C ASN A 297 -21.03 7.93 22.38
N PRO A 298 -20.01 7.50 23.14
CA PRO A 298 -19.71 8.09 24.43
C PRO A 298 -19.30 9.57 24.29
N GLY A 299 -19.99 10.42 25.05
CA GLY A 299 -19.70 11.86 25.11
C GLY A 299 -20.19 12.68 23.92
N SER A 300 -21.02 12.10 23.04
CA SER A 300 -21.52 12.78 21.85
C SER A 300 -22.92 12.30 21.47
N GLU A 301 -23.59 12.97 20.56
CA GLU A 301 -24.89 12.56 20.04
C GLU A 301 -24.73 11.97 18.63
N LEU A 302 -25.63 11.04 18.27
CA LEU A 302 -25.68 10.52 16.91
C LEU A 302 -26.20 11.61 15.96
N PHE A 303 -25.52 11.76 14.84
CA PHE A 303 -25.80 12.76 13.83
C PHE A 303 -25.82 12.15 12.43
N ILE A 304 -26.90 12.40 11.69
CA ILE A 304 -26.99 12.00 10.28
C ILE A 304 -26.59 13.19 9.40
N LYS A 305 -25.49 13.05 8.69
CA LYS A 305 -24.97 14.10 7.79
C LYS A 305 -25.77 14.12 6.48
N ASP A 306 -27.01 14.60 6.58
CA ASP A 306 -27.95 14.69 5.46
C ASP A 306 -28.97 15.80 5.73
N LEU A 307 -29.30 16.60 4.70
CA LEU A 307 -30.20 17.73 4.83
C LEU A 307 -31.64 17.32 5.21
N TYR A 308 -32.06 16.12 4.81
CA TYR A 308 -33.41 15.59 5.02
C TYR A 308 -33.45 14.43 6.00
N GLY A 309 -32.32 14.08 6.61
CA GLY A 309 -32.18 12.98 7.58
C GLY A 309 -32.23 11.58 6.99
N TYR A 310 -32.01 11.43 5.67
CA TYR A 310 -31.90 10.14 5.02
C TYR A 310 -30.60 9.45 5.41
N VAL A 311 -30.72 8.22 5.92
CA VAL A 311 -29.54 7.40 6.29
C VAL A 311 -29.08 6.57 5.09
N ARG A 312 -27.78 6.58 4.83
CA ARG A 312 -27.12 5.82 3.76
C ARG A 312 -26.05 4.88 4.32
N GLY A 313 -25.54 4.02 3.44
CA GLY A 313 -24.44 3.08 3.74
C GLY A 313 -24.88 1.76 4.31
N PHE A 314 -26.19 1.51 4.49
CA PHE A 314 -26.71 0.24 5.00
C PHE A 314 -27.15 -0.72 3.90
N GLU A 315 -26.86 -2.00 4.13
CA GLU A 315 -27.41 -3.14 3.40
C GLU A 315 -28.00 -4.14 4.39
N ILE A 316 -29.11 -4.79 4.00
CA ILE A 316 -29.75 -5.86 4.79
C ILE A 316 -30.04 -7.07 3.93
N ALA A 317 -30.07 -8.25 4.55
CA ALA A 317 -30.48 -9.50 3.93
C ALA A 317 -31.42 -10.30 4.83
N GLY A 318 -32.24 -11.13 4.22
CA GLY A 318 -32.96 -12.21 4.89
C GLY A 318 -32.05 -13.42 5.17
N ALA A 319 -32.67 -14.56 5.47
CA ALA A 319 -31.95 -15.82 5.71
C ALA A 319 -31.18 -16.35 4.48
N ASP A 320 -31.54 -15.90 3.28
CA ASP A 320 -30.88 -16.26 2.03
C ASP A 320 -29.52 -15.55 1.83
N GLY A 321 -29.17 -14.60 2.71
CA GLY A 321 -27.90 -13.87 2.69
C GLY A 321 -27.76 -12.86 1.53
N LYS A 322 -28.81 -12.66 0.70
CA LYS A 322 -28.76 -11.71 -0.42
C LYS A 322 -28.95 -10.29 0.10
N LEU A 323 -27.84 -9.57 0.18
CA LEU A 323 -27.82 -8.19 0.64
C LEU A 323 -28.47 -7.27 -0.40
N VAL A 324 -29.25 -6.33 0.07
CA VAL A 324 -29.82 -5.23 -0.70
C VAL A 324 -29.68 -3.92 0.07
N ARG A 325 -29.53 -2.81 -0.62
CA ARG A 325 -29.45 -1.48 0.00
C ARG A 325 -30.68 -1.23 0.87
N ALA A 326 -30.47 -0.78 2.09
CA ALA A 326 -31.52 -0.46 3.03
C ALA A 326 -31.79 1.04 3.09
N ARG A 327 -33.05 1.40 3.34
CA ARG A 327 -33.42 2.74 3.77
C ARG A 327 -33.32 2.82 5.28
N GLY A 328 -32.97 3.98 5.80
CA GLY A 328 -32.88 4.19 7.23
C GLY A 328 -33.38 5.55 7.67
N ARG A 329 -33.69 5.63 8.93
CA ARG A 329 -33.99 6.90 9.62
C ARG A 329 -33.44 6.87 11.04
N GLN A 330 -33.06 8.02 11.52
CA GLN A 330 -32.70 8.20 12.92
C GLN A 330 -33.95 8.18 13.81
N VAL A 331 -33.88 7.47 14.92
CA VAL A 331 -34.91 7.40 15.97
C VAL A 331 -34.21 7.58 17.32
N GLY A 332 -34.20 8.80 17.82
CA GLY A 332 -33.40 9.15 19.01
C GLY A 332 -31.89 8.95 18.73
N GLN A 333 -31.24 8.15 19.53
CA GLN A 333 -29.81 7.79 19.36
C GLN A 333 -29.60 6.46 18.60
N ASP A 334 -30.66 5.93 17.97
CA ASP A 334 -30.62 4.71 17.18
C ASP A 334 -30.87 5.01 15.68
N VAL A 335 -30.54 4.05 14.82
CA VAL A 335 -30.95 4.05 13.43
C VAL A 335 -31.86 2.86 13.18
N VAL A 336 -33.02 3.08 12.57
CA VAL A 336 -33.93 2.02 12.15
C VAL A 336 -33.86 1.88 10.63
N ILE A 337 -33.49 0.69 10.17
CA ILE A 337 -33.28 0.37 8.76
C ILE A 337 -34.27 -0.68 8.27
N PHE A 338 -34.63 -0.61 7.01
CA PHE A 338 -35.56 -1.52 6.35
C PHE A 338 -35.41 -1.51 4.81
N ASN A 339 -35.95 -2.55 4.19
CA ASN A 339 -36.18 -2.61 2.75
C ASN A 339 -37.50 -3.34 2.49
N ASP A 340 -38.34 -2.81 1.61
CA ASP A 340 -39.68 -3.35 1.35
C ASP A 340 -39.65 -4.78 0.75
N ARG A 341 -38.51 -5.20 0.17
CA ARG A 341 -38.31 -6.55 -0.38
C ARG A 341 -37.91 -7.57 0.68
N ILE A 342 -37.42 -7.12 1.87
CA ILE A 342 -36.95 -8.00 2.94
C ILE A 342 -37.93 -7.92 4.10
N ARG A 343 -38.78 -8.92 4.22
CA ARG A 343 -39.81 -8.98 5.28
C ARG A 343 -39.26 -9.49 6.61
N GLU A 344 -38.27 -10.35 6.53
CA GLU A 344 -37.61 -10.98 7.70
C GLU A 344 -36.10 -10.74 7.61
N PRO A 345 -35.64 -9.54 7.98
CA PRO A 345 -34.21 -9.22 7.92
C PRO A 345 -33.44 -10.00 9.02
N VAL A 346 -32.29 -10.55 8.65
CA VAL A 346 -31.39 -11.32 9.53
C VAL A 346 -30.03 -10.66 9.61
N TYR A 347 -29.52 -10.18 8.49
CA TYR A 347 -28.19 -9.63 8.38
C TYR A 347 -28.20 -8.15 8.05
N VAL A 348 -27.17 -7.45 8.53
CA VAL A 348 -26.93 -6.03 8.23
C VAL A 348 -25.45 -5.77 8.03
N ARG A 349 -25.15 -4.92 7.05
CA ARG A 349 -23.83 -4.30 6.85
C ARG A 349 -23.98 -2.78 6.86
N TYR A 350 -22.95 -2.10 7.32
CA TYR A 350 -22.82 -0.66 7.23
C TYR A 350 -21.46 -0.30 6.67
N ASP A 351 -21.44 0.54 5.61
CA ASP A 351 -20.22 0.99 4.91
C ASP A 351 -19.28 -0.14 4.50
N TRP A 352 -19.88 -1.27 4.11
CA TRP A 352 -19.15 -2.46 3.70
C TRP A 352 -18.88 -2.43 2.20
N SER A 353 -18.08 -1.45 1.75
CA SER A 353 -17.77 -1.24 0.34
C SER A 353 -16.32 -0.75 0.15
N ASN A 354 -15.83 -0.74 -1.11
CA ASN A 354 -14.54 -0.14 -1.44
C ASN A 354 -14.57 1.37 -1.16
N THR A 355 -15.66 2.03 -1.54
CA THR A 355 -15.87 3.48 -1.40
C THR A 355 -17.13 3.74 -0.57
N PRO A 356 -17.03 3.69 0.77
CA PRO A 356 -18.14 3.96 1.65
C PRO A 356 -18.81 5.32 1.39
N ASP A 357 -20.14 5.34 1.38
CA ASP A 357 -20.97 6.56 1.24
C ASP A 357 -21.87 6.81 2.44
N GLY A 358 -21.63 6.11 3.54
CA GLY A 358 -22.37 6.23 4.79
C GLY A 358 -22.29 7.61 5.40
N ASN A 359 -23.38 7.99 6.02
CA ASN A 359 -23.53 9.34 6.57
C ASN A 359 -23.92 9.37 8.05
N VAL A 360 -23.69 8.29 8.75
CA VAL A 360 -23.83 8.23 10.20
C VAL A 360 -22.58 8.76 10.86
N PHE A 361 -22.73 9.82 11.64
CA PHE A 361 -21.67 10.51 12.34
C PHE A 361 -22.05 10.72 13.81
N ASN A 362 -21.18 11.29 14.56
CA ASN A 362 -21.54 11.94 15.81
C ASN A 362 -21.52 13.46 15.71
N SER A 363 -22.03 14.15 16.70
CA SER A 363 -22.06 15.63 16.74
C SER A 363 -20.65 16.25 16.81
N ALA A 364 -19.60 15.48 17.09
CA ALA A 364 -18.22 15.88 16.99
C ALA A 364 -17.64 15.75 15.55
N GLY A 365 -18.47 15.35 14.56
CA GLY A 365 -18.07 15.24 13.17
C GLY A 365 -17.25 13.98 12.82
N LEU A 366 -17.26 12.98 13.69
CA LEU A 366 -16.53 11.73 13.47
C LEU A 366 -17.45 10.66 12.85
N PRO A 367 -17.03 9.95 11.78
CA PRO A 367 -17.86 8.96 11.09
C PRO A 367 -18.02 7.68 11.91
N ALA A 368 -19.16 7.03 11.73
CA ALA A 368 -19.39 5.71 12.32
C ALA A 368 -18.46 4.67 11.69
N VAL A 369 -18.02 3.73 12.53
CA VAL A 369 -17.14 2.64 12.10
C VAL A 369 -17.92 1.62 11.27
N PRO A 370 -17.44 1.21 10.09
CA PRO A 370 -18.03 0.15 9.30
C PRO A 370 -18.16 -1.16 10.08
N PHE A 371 -19.26 -1.89 9.83
CA PHE A 371 -19.48 -3.18 10.48
C PHE A 371 -20.33 -4.12 9.61
N ARG A 372 -20.32 -5.40 9.98
CA ARG A 372 -21.23 -6.43 9.45
C ARG A 372 -21.71 -7.38 10.55
N SER A 373 -22.85 -8.01 10.33
CA SER A 373 -23.41 -9.06 11.22
C SER A 373 -23.38 -10.46 10.60
N ASP A 374 -23.09 -10.57 9.32
CA ASP A 374 -23.06 -11.83 8.56
C ASP A 374 -21.69 -12.52 8.59
N VAL A 375 -21.01 -12.45 9.72
CA VAL A 375 -19.76 -13.21 9.90
C VAL A 375 -20.09 -14.69 9.97
N PRO A 376 -19.52 -15.55 9.11
CA PRO A 376 -19.67 -16.99 9.25
C PRO A 376 -19.25 -17.41 10.68
N SER A 377 -20.13 -18.12 11.37
CA SER A 377 -19.73 -18.80 12.62
C SER A 377 -18.56 -19.71 12.31
N ARG A 378 -17.39 -19.43 12.88
CA ARG A 378 -16.19 -20.26 12.78
C ARG A 378 -16.38 -21.57 13.52
#